data_28fef6f95fa8754a31f36c259da5d283
#
_entry.id   28fef6f95fa8754a31f36c259da5d283
#
_cell.length_a   1.000
_cell.length_b   1.000
_cell.length_c   1.000
_cell.angle_alpha   90.00
_cell.angle_beta   90.00
_cell.angle_gamma   90.00
#
_symmetry.space_group_name_H-M   'P 1'
#
loop_
_entity.id
_entity.type
_entity.pdbx_description
1 polymer ?
#
loop_
_entity_poly.entity_id
_entity_poly.type
_entity_poly.pdbx_seq_one_letter_code
_entity_poly.pdbx_strand_id
1 'polypeptide(L)'
;MGLRSDLSKGQGAIFSEDVLKVEIYGPQEDLLTIIDVPGMFRVAGDGTTKDDMEMVNNLVRKYIKDERTIILAVLPSNVDIATQEILQLAEEFDKNGERTLGILTKPDLVTEKGAQDAVCDLVQGKRRPLTLGYYIVRNRGADDAKVEHHQLEQTFVNYPWNQLPPDRVGISALKEQLRCLLWDISTREFPKMMADIDQKLKTCNDELDELGPPRQNHREQRTFLSRIAGQFQEHVRSALSADYNASQIFEKEKLRLITQVVNITEVFCFEFHQRAHSRNFETPQYIPQFASEECDFEDKLNGAGETEESAFDSHIRPIQKLVNSANVDKGTEQELTELGDIITFPGDITSPDDNMAAWIKDVYLRSRGLDLGTFNAHLISAAFAEQPRKWKAITETYMNRVILTVHRFIKAILGKICRDQEIYQKLWREILISLLPGYRRALEQVELLIHVDQQKQPYTLNKRFNESLAETKGRRLMDFLYATARKDTKQYGEVQYMVNLQDVPGVTKAQSNAEYLQQEVHDILRAYYSLARDRYIDNIFQLAVNYHLLHGPGSPLKVFTQDWVLGLDNGDLDRIAGESKATKRNRSRIKKKISDLEKALSILKEPQSSEYLAVVG
;
A
#
# COMPACT_ATOMS: atom_id res chain seq x y z
N MET A 1 31.71 -6.15 -46.70
CA MET A 1 32.27 -7.38 -46.13
C MET A 1 33.81 -7.40 -46.16
N GLY A 2 34.51 -6.74 -47.08
CA GLY A 2 35.96 -6.67 -47.09
C GLY A 2 36.65 -8.02 -47.35
N LEU A 3 35.88 -8.99 -47.89
CA LEU A 3 36.38 -10.32 -48.18
C LEU A 3 37.28 -10.34 -49.41
N ARG A 4 38.27 -11.21 -49.40
CA ARG A 4 39.22 -11.41 -50.48
C ARG A 4 38.57 -12.16 -51.63
N SER A 5 38.52 -11.57 -52.79
CA SER A 5 37.91 -12.17 -53.99
C SER A 5 38.85 -13.01 -54.84
N ASP A 6 40.18 -12.92 -54.55
CA ASP A 6 41.21 -13.63 -55.32
C ASP A 6 42.28 -14.19 -54.40
N LEU A 7 42.43 -15.54 -54.39
CA LEU A 7 43.39 -16.28 -53.57
C LEU A 7 44.88 -15.94 -53.88
N SER A 8 45.14 -15.28 -55.00
CA SER A 8 46.49 -14.94 -55.47
C SER A 8 47.04 -13.60 -54.98
N LYS A 9 46.23 -12.72 -54.39
CA LYS A 9 46.65 -11.37 -53.95
C LYS A 9 46.41 -11.16 -52.46
N GLY A 10 47.45 -11.25 -51.68
CA GLY A 10 47.50 -11.30 -50.25
C GLY A 10 46.89 -10.15 -49.46
N GLN A 11 46.34 -10.42 -48.34
CA GLN A 11 45.76 -9.76 -47.17
C GLN A 11 44.23 -9.50 -47.24
N GLY A 12 43.50 -10.29 -46.53
CA GLY A 12 42.05 -10.17 -46.25
C GLY A 12 41.49 -11.50 -45.75
N ALA A 13 40.50 -11.46 -44.88
CA ALA A 13 39.77 -12.68 -44.43
C ALA A 13 39.01 -13.29 -45.62
N ILE A 14 38.96 -14.64 -45.67
CA ILE A 14 38.23 -15.39 -46.71
C ILE A 14 36.76 -15.50 -46.31
N PHE A 15 36.47 -15.56 -45.01
CA PHE A 15 35.13 -15.66 -44.45
C PHE A 15 34.85 -14.48 -43.54
N SER A 16 33.57 -14.14 -43.35
CA SER A 16 33.09 -13.13 -42.43
C SER A 16 31.85 -13.64 -41.69
N GLU A 17 31.69 -13.22 -40.47
CA GLU A 17 30.45 -13.43 -39.72
C GLU A 17 29.28 -12.50 -40.17
N ASP A 18 29.57 -11.53 -41.02
CA ASP A 18 28.56 -10.62 -41.58
C ASP A 18 27.60 -11.37 -42.49
N VAL A 19 26.29 -11.06 -42.34
CA VAL A 19 25.22 -11.65 -43.15
C VAL A 19 24.79 -10.65 -44.23
N LEU A 20 24.87 -11.07 -45.50
CA LEU A 20 24.26 -10.32 -46.60
C LEU A 20 22.80 -10.79 -46.75
N LYS A 21 21.85 -9.89 -46.55
CA LYS A 21 20.42 -10.12 -46.77
C LYS A 21 20.02 -9.47 -48.08
N VAL A 22 19.47 -10.28 -49.00
CA VAL A 22 18.86 -9.81 -50.27
C VAL A 22 17.37 -10.12 -50.20
N GLU A 23 16.53 -9.12 -50.39
CA GLU A 23 15.09 -9.29 -50.42
C GLU A 23 14.58 -8.97 -51.83
N ILE A 24 13.80 -9.92 -52.41
CA ILE A 24 13.20 -9.79 -53.73
C ILE A 24 11.67 -9.67 -53.51
N TYR A 25 11.07 -8.67 -54.01
CA TYR A 25 9.64 -8.42 -53.89
C TYR A 25 8.96 -8.42 -55.26
N GLY A 26 7.89 -9.17 -55.40
CA GLY A 26 7.08 -9.21 -56.63
C GLY A 26 5.80 -10.01 -56.41
N PRO A 27 4.76 -9.78 -57.24
CA PRO A 27 3.48 -10.47 -57.11
C PRO A 27 3.55 -11.98 -57.50
N GLN A 28 4.63 -12.41 -58.11
CA GLN A 28 4.86 -13.81 -58.55
C GLN A 28 6.02 -14.48 -57.79
N GLU A 29 6.55 -13.81 -56.76
CA GLU A 29 7.67 -14.36 -56.00
C GLU A 29 7.16 -15.27 -54.88
N ASP A 30 7.82 -16.41 -54.72
CA ASP A 30 7.52 -17.37 -53.67
C ASP A 30 7.90 -16.81 -52.29
N LEU A 31 7.06 -17.05 -51.27
CA LEU A 31 7.36 -16.70 -49.87
C LEU A 31 8.38 -17.69 -49.30
N LEU A 32 9.64 -17.52 -49.68
CA LEU A 32 10.73 -18.41 -49.32
C LEU A 32 11.94 -17.62 -48.83
N THR A 33 12.49 -17.99 -47.68
CA THR A 33 13.78 -17.50 -47.21
C THR A 33 14.80 -18.63 -47.33
N ILE A 34 15.86 -18.42 -48.09
CA ILE A 34 16.98 -19.35 -48.24
C ILE A 34 18.18 -18.78 -47.51
N ILE A 35 18.78 -19.56 -46.64
CA ILE A 35 20.02 -19.21 -45.93
C ILE A 35 21.11 -20.06 -46.59
N ASP A 36 21.95 -19.43 -47.40
CA ASP A 36 23.10 -20.06 -48.01
C ASP A 36 24.34 -19.82 -47.14
N VAL A 37 24.98 -20.90 -46.73
CA VAL A 37 26.14 -20.88 -45.84
C VAL A 37 27.38 -21.43 -46.58
N PRO A 38 28.59 -20.96 -46.26
CA PRO A 38 29.81 -21.52 -46.84
C PRO A 38 29.90 -23.01 -46.64
N GLY A 39 30.44 -23.74 -47.66
CA GLY A 39 30.63 -25.16 -47.59
C GLY A 39 31.57 -25.57 -46.45
N MET A 40 31.17 -26.60 -45.69
CA MET A 40 32.02 -27.15 -44.63
C MET A 40 33.25 -27.89 -45.21
N PHE A 41 34.41 -27.69 -44.63
CA PHE A 41 35.65 -28.31 -45.04
C PHE A 41 36.41 -28.89 -43.85
N ARG A 42 37.06 -30.05 -44.06
CA ARG A 42 37.75 -30.81 -42.99
C ARG A 42 39.24 -30.46 -42.85
N VAL A 43 39.83 -29.98 -43.89
CA VAL A 43 41.26 -29.68 -43.93
C VAL A 43 41.43 -28.25 -44.37
N ALA A 44 42.23 -27.51 -43.63
CA ALA A 44 42.62 -26.16 -44.05
C ALA A 44 43.47 -26.30 -45.33
N GLY A 45 42.95 -25.77 -46.46
CA GLY A 45 43.61 -25.71 -47.74
C GLY A 45 44.40 -24.40 -47.90
N ASP A 46 44.92 -24.18 -49.11
CA ASP A 46 45.68 -22.94 -49.40
C ASP A 46 44.85 -21.70 -49.10
N GLY A 47 45.22 -20.98 -48.04
CA GLY A 47 44.63 -19.72 -47.63
C GLY A 47 43.55 -19.82 -46.58
N THR A 48 43.09 -20.99 -46.12
CA THR A 48 42.13 -21.18 -45.03
C THR A 48 42.80 -21.62 -43.75
N THR A 49 42.27 -21.18 -42.61
CA THR A 49 42.77 -21.45 -41.27
C THR A 49 41.84 -22.39 -40.49
N LYS A 50 42.32 -22.92 -39.36
CA LYS A 50 41.45 -23.69 -38.44
C LYS A 50 40.36 -22.83 -37.84
N ASP A 51 40.64 -21.54 -37.60
CA ASP A 51 39.67 -20.57 -37.06
C ASP A 51 38.54 -20.32 -38.07
N ASP A 52 38.86 -20.29 -39.38
CA ASP A 52 37.86 -20.20 -40.45
C ASP A 52 36.92 -21.41 -40.45
N MET A 53 37.48 -22.59 -40.22
CA MET A 53 36.71 -23.85 -40.16
C MET A 53 35.75 -23.86 -38.96
N GLU A 54 36.22 -23.42 -37.78
CA GLU A 54 35.37 -23.27 -36.60
C GLU A 54 34.30 -22.21 -36.81
N MET A 55 34.62 -21.09 -37.42
CA MET A 55 33.69 -20.01 -37.73
C MET A 55 32.54 -20.53 -38.63
N VAL A 56 32.88 -21.19 -39.72
CA VAL A 56 31.87 -21.75 -40.65
C VAL A 56 31.01 -22.79 -39.94
N ASN A 57 31.61 -23.70 -39.16
CA ASN A 57 30.87 -24.70 -38.40
C ASN A 57 29.90 -24.04 -37.39
N ASN A 58 30.35 -23.04 -36.64
CA ASN A 58 29.54 -22.29 -35.70
C ASN A 58 28.40 -21.55 -36.41
N LEU A 59 28.65 -20.99 -37.59
CA LEU A 59 27.63 -20.32 -38.40
C LEU A 59 26.54 -21.31 -38.84
N VAL A 60 26.92 -22.49 -39.35
CA VAL A 60 25.97 -23.53 -39.71
C VAL A 60 25.16 -23.97 -38.49
N ARG A 61 25.84 -24.32 -37.38
CA ARG A 61 25.18 -24.72 -36.14
C ARG A 61 24.17 -23.69 -35.63
N LYS A 62 24.47 -22.38 -35.76
CA LYS A 62 23.58 -21.29 -35.35
C LYS A 62 22.24 -21.38 -36.08
N TYR A 63 22.22 -21.63 -37.39
CA TYR A 63 21.02 -21.68 -38.18
C TYR A 63 20.25 -23.00 -38.07
N ILE A 64 20.95 -24.14 -38.02
CA ILE A 64 20.28 -25.45 -37.93
C ILE A 64 19.75 -25.77 -36.53
N LYS A 65 20.16 -25.01 -35.51
CA LYS A 65 19.64 -25.16 -34.14
C LYS A 65 18.15 -24.77 -34.02
N ASP A 66 17.67 -23.86 -34.85
CA ASP A 66 16.25 -23.46 -34.85
C ASP A 66 15.41 -24.61 -35.44
N GLU A 67 14.49 -25.15 -34.65
CA GLU A 67 13.59 -26.23 -35.05
C GLU A 67 12.66 -25.87 -36.23
N ARG A 68 12.49 -24.57 -36.52
CA ARG A 68 11.72 -24.07 -37.66
C ARG A 68 12.50 -24.04 -38.96
N THR A 69 13.80 -24.29 -38.95
CA THR A 69 14.66 -24.27 -40.13
C THR A 69 14.68 -25.64 -40.77
N ILE A 70 14.33 -25.73 -42.07
CA ILE A 70 14.51 -26.93 -42.88
C ILE A 70 15.98 -27.04 -43.25
N ILE A 71 16.57 -28.20 -43.05
CA ILE A 71 17.97 -28.50 -43.36
C ILE A 71 18.05 -29.13 -44.76
N LEU A 72 18.66 -28.42 -45.70
CA LEU A 72 18.94 -28.92 -47.03
C LEU A 72 20.38 -29.49 -47.08
N ALA A 73 20.52 -30.78 -46.91
CA ALA A 73 21.81 -31.45 -47.00
C ALA A 73 22.21 -31.66 -48.47
N VAL A 74 22.99 -30.72 -49.02
CA VAL A 74 23.42 -30.77 -50.44
C VAL A 74 24.67 -31.59 -50.58
N LEU A 75 24.57 -32.69 -51.32
CA LEU A 75 25.59 -33.73 -51.49
C LEU A 75 25.93 -33.92 -52.98
N PRO A 76 27.21 -33.89 -53.38
CA PRO A 76 27.59 -34.29 -54.74
C PRO A 76 27.48 -35.81 -54.93
N SER A 77 26.81 -36.26 -55.99
CA SER A 77 26.53 -37.69 -56.27
C SER A 77 27.79 -38.52 -56.55
N ASN A 78 28.89 -37.88 -56.98
CA ASN A 78 30.17 -38.53 -57.29
C ASN A 78 31.11 -38.76 -56.10
N VAL A 79 30.64 -38.44 -54.86
CA VAL A 79 31.43 -38.62 -53.63
C VAL A 79 30.70 -39.59 -52.71
N ASP A 80 31.46 -40.40 -51.98
CA ASP A 80 30.88 -41.36 -51.06
C ASP A 80 30.18 -40.67 -49.92
N ILE A 81 28.89 -40.91 -49.75
CA ILE A 81 28.02 -40.34 -48.76
C ILE A 81 28.43 -40.67 -47.32
N ALA A 82 29.09 -41.85 -47.15
CA ALA A 82 29.59 -42.19 -45.80
C ALA A 82 30.64 -41.24 -45.29
N THR A 83 31.26 -40.44 -46.17
CA THR A 83 32.27 -39.44 -45.81
C THR A 83 31.73 -38.04 -45.62
N GLN A 84 30.42 -37.85 -45.80
CA GLN A 84 29.81 -36.51 -45.75
C GLN A 84 29.43 -36.12 -44.31
N GLU A 85 30.14 -35.13 -43.79
CA GLU A 85 29.98 -34.61 -42.42
C GLU A 85 28.64 -33.92 -42.21
N ILE A 86 28.06 -33.37 -43.30
CA ILE A 86 26.81 -32.62 -43.25
C ILE A 86 25.63 -33.45 -42.74
N LEU A 87 25.59 -34.75 -43.09
CA LEU A 87 24.55 -35.65 -42.61
C LEU A 87 24.71 -35.97 -41.13
N GLN A 88 25.95 -36.08 -40.63
CA GLN A 88 26.21 -36.27 -39.21
C GLN A 88 25.82 -35.03 -38.40
N LEU A 89 26.17 -33.87 -38.92
CA LEU A 89 25.78 -32.59 -38.28
C LEU A 89 24.28 -32.40 -38.29
N ALA A 90 23.57 -32.72 -39.36
CA ALA A 90 22.14 -32.66 -39.43
C ALA A 90 21.47 -33.60 -38.39
N GLU A 91 22.00 -34.82 -38.23
CA GLU A 91 21.52 -35.84 -37.30
C GLU A 91 21.68 -35.41 -35.83
N GLU A 92 22.71 -34.58 -35.48
CA GLU A 92 22.85 -33.98 -34.14
C GLU A 92 21.65 -33.11 -33.77
N PHE A 93 21.11 -32.36 -34.72
CA PHE A 93 20.05 -31.38 -34.50
C PHE A 93 18.65 -31.84 -34.92
N ASP A 94 18.58 -32.91 -35.75
CA ASP A 94 17.34 -33.51 -36.26
C ASP A 94 17.43 -35.03 -36.20
N LYS A 95 17.38 -35.58 -34.99
CA LYS A 95 17.55 -37.03 -34.73
C LYS A 95 16.54 -37.89 -35.49
N ASN A 96 15.34 -37.40 -35.72
CA ASN A 96 14.26 -38.09 -36.39
C ASN A 96 14.27 -37.86 -37.91
N GLY A 97 15.07 -36.93 -38.41
CA GLY A 97 15.08 -36.53 -39.83
C GLY A 97 13.79 -35.89 -40.33
N GLU A 98 13.00 -35.27 -39.42
CA GLU A 98 11.69 -34.69 -39.75
C GLU A 98 11.76 -33.37 -40.53
N ARG A 99 12.93 -32.73 -40.52
CA ARG A 99 13.20 -31.45 -41.21
C ARG A 99 14.47 -31.46 -42.04
N THR A 100 15.11 -32.65 -42.23
CA THR A 100 16.32 -32.83 -43.03
C THR A 100 15.98 -33.47 -44.36
N LEU A 101 16.29 -32.77 -45.44
CA LEU A 101 16.09 -33.19 -46.81
C LEU A 101 17.44 -33.38 -47.50
N GLY A 102 17.71 -34.53 -48.05
CA GLY A 102 18.94 -34.80 -48.83
C GLY A 102 18.78 -34.33 -50.28
N ILE A 103 19.75 -33.56 -50.80
CA ILE A 103 19.77 -33.12 -52.20
C ILE A 103 21.02 -33.63 -52.86
N LEU A 104 20.88 -34.54 -53.79
CA LEU A 104 21.94 -35.12 -54.61
C LEU A 104 22.17 -34.28 -55.85
N THR A 105 23.37 -33.72 -55.99
CA THR A 105 23.72 -32.86 -57.15
C THR A 105 24.78 -33.58 -58.02
N LYS A 106 24.99 -33.08 -59.23
CA LYS A 106 26.01 -33.57 -60.21
C LYS A 106 25.89 -35.07 -60.56
N PRO A 107 24.68 -35.56 -60.90
CA PRO A 107 24.50 -36.95 -61.30
C PRO A 107 25.24 -37.29 -62.61
N ASP A 108 25.51 -36.26 -63.43
CA ASP A 108 26.29 -36.37 -64.71
C ASP A 108 27.75 -36.75 -64.49
N LEU A 109 28.31 -36.51 -63.29
CA LEU A 109 29.69 -36.91 -62.99
C LEU A 109 29.81 -38.35 -62.46
N VAL A 110 28.71 -39.09 -62.33
CA VAL A 110 28.70 -40.49 -61.89
C VAL A 110 28.72 -41.41 -63.10
N THR A 111 29.91 -41.86 -63.44
CA THR A 111 30.14 -42.71 -64.69
C THR A 111 30.13 -44.19 -64.40
N GLU A 112 30.47 -44.65 -63.18
CA GLU A 112 30.52 -46.05 -62.83
C GLU A 112 29.14 -46.60 -62.45
N LYS A 113 28.78 -47.75 -63.00
CA LYS A 113 27.46 -48.37 -62.73
C LYS A 113 27.22 -48.65 -61.28
N GLY A 114 28.20 -49.13 -60.50
CA GLY A 114 28.06 -49.41 -59.10
C GLY A 114 27.81 -48.13 -58.27
N ALA A 115 28.37 -46.97 -58.66
CA ALA A 115 28.12 -45.68 -58.06
C ALA A 115 26.74 -45.15 -58.44
N GLN A 116 26.30 -45.38 -59.69
CA GLN A 116 24.93 -44.99 -60.11
C GLN A 116 23.85 -45.78 -59.35
N ASP A 117 24.07 -47.14 -59.19
CA ASP A 117 23.16 -47.99 -58.42
C ASP A 117 23.10 -47.53 -56.95
N ALA A 118 24.22 -47.13 -56.36
CA ALA A 118 24.30 -46.63 -54.99
C ALA A 118 23.51 -45.30 -54.80
N VAL A 119 23.57 -44.40 -55.80
CA VAL A 119 22.78 -43.14 -55.78
C VAL A 119 21.28 -43.44 -55.92
N CYS A 120 20.94 -44.41 -56.83
CA CYS A 120 19.53 -44.82 -56.95
C CYS A 120 18.99 -45.45 -55.67
N ASP A 121 19.78 -46.31 -55.00
CA ASP A 121 19.36 -46.86 -53.71
C ASP A 121 19.17 -45.85 -52.59
N LEU A 122 19.91 -44.75 -52.62
CA LEU A 122 19.71 -43.64 -51.71
C LEU A 122 18.39 -42.91 -51.95
N VAL A 123 18.11 -42.53 -53.20
CA VAL A 123 16.86 -41.85 -53.57
C VAL A 123 15.64 -42.73 -53.30
N GLN A 124 15.79 -44.05 -53.49
CA GLN A 124 14.76 -45.03 -53.16
C GLN A 124 14.65 -45.35 -51.64
N GLY A 125 15.51 -44.76 -50.80
CA GLY A 125 15.50 -44.97 -49.34
C GLY A 125 16.00 -46.35 -48.88
N LYS A 126 16.67 -47.14 -49.76
CA LYS A 126 17.25 -48.44 -49.42
C LYS A 126 18.55 -48.34 -48.65
N ARG A 127 19.27 -47.25 -48.83
CA ARG A 127 20.49 -46.92 -48.12
C ARG A 127 20.32 -45.65 -47.33
N ARG A 128 20.74 -45.61 -46.04
CA ARG A 128 20.76 -44.46 -45.17
C ARG A 128 19.46 -43.61 -45.25
N PRO A 129 18.30 -44.19 -44.93
CA PRO A 129 17.01 -43.54 -45.14
C PRO A 129 16.89 -42.27 -44.32
N LEU A 130 16.47 -41.15 -44.95
CA LEU A 130 16.01 -39.95 -44.28
C LEU A 130 14.48 -39.97 -44.27
N THR A 131 13.86 -39.45 -43.25
CA THR A 131 12.39 -39.37 -43.15
C THR A 131 11.78 -38.60 -44.32
N LEU A 132 12.39 -37.48 -44.72
CA LEU A 132 11.98 -36.68 -45.87
C LEU A 132 12.56 -37.18 -47.21
N GLY A 133 13.54 -38.12 -47.14
CA GLY A 133 14.18 -38.76 -48.29
C GLY A 133 15.23 -37.91 -49.00
N TYR A 134 15.63 -38.41 -50.17
CA TYR A 134 16.61 -37.75 -51.04
C TYR A 134 15.98 -37.35 -52.35
N TYR A 135 16.38 -36.17 -52.85
CA TYR A 135 16.04 -35.65 -54.14
C TYR A 135 17.26 -35.51 -55.00
N ILE A 136 17.15 -35.80 -56.29
CA ILE A 136 18.27 -35.71 -57.22
C ILE A 136 18.01 -34.57 -58.20
N VAL A 137 18.98 -33.66 -58.34
CA VAL A 137 18.87 -32.50 -59.21
C VAL A 137 20.13 -32.34 -60.07
N ARG A 138 19.99 -31.89 -61.29
CA ARG A 138 21.11 -31.54 -62.16
C ARG A 138 21.16 -30.01 -62.33
N ASN A 139 22.18 -29.39 -61.79
CA ASN A 139 22.46 -27.98 -61.93
C ASN A 139 23.38 -27.75 -63.15
N ARG A 140 23.40 -26.50 -63.65
CA ARG A 140 24.34 -26.09 -64.71
C ARG A 140 25.79 -26.26 -64.24
N GLY A 141 26.61 -26.91 -65.06
CA GLY A 141 28.07 -26.93 -64.91
C GLY A 141 28.69 -25.68 -65.55
N ALA A 142 30.02 -25.56 -65.41
CA ALA A 142 30.75 -24.46 -66.05
C ALA A 142 30.61 -24.45 -67.58
N ASP A 143 30.45 -25.60 -68.19
CA ASP A 143 30.29 -25.79 -69.65
C ASP A 143 28.85 -25.63 -70.12
N ASP A 144 27.87 -25.64 -69.20
CA ASP A 144 26.43 -25.59 -69.49
C ASP A 144 25.84 -24.15 -69.45
N ALA A 145 26.68 -23.11 -69.50
CA ALA A 145 26.26 -21.73 -69.26
C ALA A 145 25.14 -21.24 -70.17
N LYS A 146 24.92 -21.86 -71.32
CA LYS A 146 23.88 -21.50 -72.34
C LYS A 146 22.73 -22.52 -72.43
N VAL A 147 22.76 -23.58 -71.64
CA VAL A 147 21.75 -24.65 -71.70
C VAL A 147 20.60 -24.31 -70.75
N GLU A 148 19.36 -24.44 -71.22
CA GLU A 148 18.18 -24.24 -70.35
C GLU A 148 18.01 -25.40 -69.37
N HIS A 149 17.51 -25.13 -68.16
CA HIS A 149 17.31 -26.14 -67.13
C HIS A 149 16.51 -27.37 -67.59
N HIS A 150 15.48 -27.14 -68.40
CA HIS A 150 14.64 -28.19 -68.93
C HIS A 150 15.45 -29.19 -69.79
N GLN A 151 16.42 -28.71 -70.54
CA GLN A 151 17.29 -29.57 -71.37
C GLN A 151 18.27 -30.40 -70.50
N LEU A 152 18.72 -29.86 -69.39
CA LEU A 152 19.57 -30.59 -68.42
C LEU A 152 18.81 -31.70 -67.73
N GLU A 153 17.53 -31.51 -67.44
CA GLU A 153 16.67 -32.53 -66.83
C GLU A 153 16.38 -33.75 -67.73
N GLN A 154 16.63 -33.64 -69.05
CA GLN A 154 16.58 -34.81 -69.99
C GLN A 154 17.57 -35.94 -69.58
N THR A 155 18.58 -35.62 -68.78
CA THR A 155 19.48 -36.61 -68.19
C THR A 155 18.72 -37.68 -67.40
N PHE A 156 17.62 -37.32 -66.75
CA PHE A 156 16.84 -38.25 -65.95
C PHE A 156 15.94 -39.22 -66.76
N VAL A 157 15.80 -39.01 -68.06
CA VAL A 157 15.06 -39.89 -68.96
C VAL A 157 15.89 -41.14 -69.27
N ASN A 158 17.21 -41.04 -69.09
CA ASN A 158 18.14 -42.14 -69.41
C ASN A 158 18.33 -43.07 -68.22
N TYR A 159 18.69 -44.37 -68.51
CA TYR A 159 19.08 -45.32 -67.50
C TYR A 159 20.42 -44.91 -66.82
N PRO A 160 20.57 -45.05 -65.47
CA PRO A 160 19.62 -45.69 -64.52
C PRO A 160 18.59 -44.72 -63.89
N TRP A 161 18.70 -43.43 -64.16
CA TRP A 161 17.91 -42.40 -63.51
C TRP A 161 16.40 -42.49 -63.77
N ASN A 162 15.99 -43.07 -64.90
CA ASN A 162 14.60 -43.30 -65.23
C ASN A 162 13.90 -44.38 -64.37
N GLN A 163 14.61 -45.07 -63.50
CA GLN A 163 14.03 -45.97 -62.49
C GLN A 163 13.67 -45.32 -61.17
N LEU A 164 14.00 -44.01 -61.02
CA LEU A 164 13.70 -43.25 -59.82
C LEU A 164 12.25 -42.79 -59.82
N PRO A 165 11.63 -42.66 -58.64
CA PRO A 165 10.30 -42.07 -58.51
C PRO A 165 10.28 -40.66 -59.12
N PRO A 166 9.30 -40.29 -59.98
CA PRO A 166 9.25 -38.99 -60.63
C PRO A 166 9.12 -37.82 -59.67
N ASP A 167 8.51 -38.04 -58.50
CA ASP A 167 8.34 -37.09 -57.39
C ASP A 167 9.63 -36.77 -56.65
N ARG A 168 10.74 -37.43 -56.97
CA ARG A 168 12.04 -37.22 -56.33
C ARG A 168 13.15 -36.76 -57.27
N VAL A 169 12.78 -36.49 -58.50
CA VAL A 169 13.71 -36.16 -59.57
C VAL A 169 13.44 -34.78 -60.16
N GLY A 170 14.48 -33.98 -60.27
CA GLY A 170 14.43 -32.66 -60.85
C GLY A 170 14.06 -31.52 -59.90
N ILE A 171 14.23 -30.32 -60.40
CA ILE A 171 14.05 -29.11 -59.57
C ILE A 171 12.57 -28.83 -59.24
N SER A 172 11.66 -29.23 -60.17
CA SER A 172 10.22 -29.05 -59.98
C SER A 172 9.69 -29.89 -58.81
N ALA A 173 10.10 -31.18 -58.74
CA ALA A 173 9.75 -32.07 -57.63
C ALA A 173 10.30 -31.55 -56.29
N LEU A 174 11.54 -31.07 -56.28
CA LEU A 174 12.14 -30.47 -55.09
C LEU A 174 11.41 -29.21 -54.61
N LYS A 175 11.03 -28.29 -55.53
CA LYS A 175 10.28 -27.09 -55.20
C LYS A 175 8.93 -27.40 -54.57
N GLU A 176 8.21 -28.36 -55.13
CA GLU A 176 6.90 -28.77 -54.62
C GLU A 176 7.02 -29.36 -53.21
N GLN A 177 8.01 -30.21 -52.97
CA GLN A 177 8.27 -30.79 -51.67
C GLN A 177 8.63 -29.71 -50.64
N LEU A 178 9.50 -28.77 -51.00
CA LEU A 178 9.86 -27.67 -50.11
C LEU A 178 8.64 -26.80 -49.76
N ARG A 179 7.74 -26.55 -50.72
CA ARG A 179 6.52 -25.82 -50.50
C ARG A 179 5.58 -26.54 -49.51
N CYS A 180 5.41 -27.87 -49.70
CA CYS A 180 4.62 -28.67 -48.75
C CYS A 180 5.25 -28.68 -47.36
N LEU A 181 6.56 -28.89 -47.23
CA LEU A 181 7.26 -28.89 -45.96
C LEU A 181 7.18 -27.55 -45.23
N LEU A 182 7.34 -26.44 -45.94
CA LEU A 182 7.19 -25.10 -45.37
C LEU A 182 5.78 -24.86 -44.88
N TRP A 183 4.79 -25.33 -45.60
CA TRP A 183 3.39 -25.27 -45.19
C TRP A 183 3.14 -26.07 -43.91
N ASP A 184 3.59 -27.34 -43.89
CA ASP A 184 3.38 -28.21 -42.74
C ASP A 184 4.06 -27.67 -41.48
N ILE A 185 5.31 -27.20 -41.62
CA ILE A 185 6.05 -26.61 -40.49
C ILE A 185 5.35 -25.32 -40.03
N SER A 186 4.93 -24.46 -40.98
CA SER A 186 4.22 -23.23 -40.63
C SER A 186 2.92 -23.53 -39.88
N THR A 187 2.13 -24.48 -40.39
CA THR A 187 0.84 -24.85 -39.77
C THR A 187 1.06 -25.46 -38.37
N ARG A 188 2.10 -26.22 -38.17
CA ARG A 188 2.48 -26.81 -36.87
C ARG A 188 2.96 -25.75 -35.88
N GLU A 189 3.71 -24.75 -36.35
CA GLU A 189 4.31 -23.71 -35.50
C GLU A 189 3.38 -22.53 -35.20
N PHE A 190 2.34 -22.27 -36.02
CA PHE A 190 1.37 -21.20 -35.76
C PHE A 190 0.72 -21.27 -34.37
N PRO A 191 0.24 -22.43 -33.90
CA PRO A 191 -0.34 -22.50 -32.55
C PRO A 191 0.66 -22.14 -31.44
N LYS A 192 1.93 -22.55 -31.60
CA LYS A 192 3.00 -22.23 -30.66
C LYS A 192 3.31 -20.73 -30.66
N MET A 193 3.39 -20.12 -31.85
CA MET A 193 3.56 -18.66 -31.99
C MET A 193 2.41 -17.89 -31.36
N MET A 194 1.17 -18.33 -31.53
CA MET A 194 0.00 -17.72 -30.88
C MET A 194 0.12 -17.81 -29.34
N ALA A 195 0.48 -18.99 -28.83
CA ALA A 195 0.69 -19.18 -27.40
C ALA A 195 1.83 -18.29 -26.84
N ASP A 196 2.93 -18.15 -27.58
CA ASP A 196 4.03 -17.25 -27.21
C ASP A 196 3.62 -15.78 -27.20
N ILE A 197 2.79 -15.38 -28.16
CA ILE A 197 2.25 -14.00 -28.22
C ILE A 197 1.29 -13.77 -27.07
N ASP A 198 0.38 -14.70 -26.78
CA ASP A 198 -0.56 -14.60 -25.66
C ASP A 198 0.18 -14.52 -24.33
N GLN A 199 1.23 -15.31 -24.14
CA GLN A 199 2.07 -15.23 -22.93
C GLN A 199 2.78 -13.88 -22.81
N LYS A 200 3.32 -13.34 -23.92
CA LYS A 200 3.95 -12.01 -23.94
C LYS A 200 2.95 -10.91 -23.69
N LEU A 201 1.73 -11.02 -24.23
CA LEU A 201 0.64 -10.09 -23.96
C LEU A 201 0.28 -10.07 -22.48
N LYS A 202 0.13 -11.25 -21.89
CA LYS A 202 -0.12 -11.38 -20.44
C LYS A 202 0.97 -10.71 -19.63
N THR A 203 2.24 -11.00 -19.91
CA THR A 203 3.37 -10.38 -19.21
C THR A 203 3.36 -8.85 -19.36
N CYS A 204 3.09 -8.32 -20.57
CA CYS A 204 3.02 -6.88 -20.78
C CYS A 204 1.83 -6.23 -20.06
N ASN A 205 0.69 -6.92 -19.95
CA ASN A 205 -0.45 -6.43 -19.18
C ASN A 205 -0.15 -6.45 -17.68
N ASP A 206 0.48 -7.49 -17.16
CA ASP A 206 0.93 -7.57 -15.76
C ASP A 206 1.92 -6.42 -15.44
N GLU A 207 2.91 -6.17 -16.33
CA GLU A 207 3.83 -5.02 -16.21
C GLU A 207 3.09 -3.67 -16.24
N LEU A 208 2.02 -3.54 -17.03
CA LEU A 208 1.21 -2.33 -17.11
C LEU A 208 0.38 -2.12 -15.84
N ASP A 209 -0.15 -3.21 -15.28
CA ASP A 209 -0.92 -3.19 -14.03
C ASP A 209 -0.02 -2.87 -12.82
N GLU A 210 1.23 -3.35 -12.80
CA GLU A 210 2.22 -2.96 -11.78
C GLU A 210 2.54 -1.46 -11.79
N LEU A 211 2.51 -0.81 -12.96
CA LEU A 211 2.64 0.65 -13.06
C LEU A 211 1.43 1.41 -12.50
N GLY A 212 0.34 0.69 -12.21
CA GLY A 212 -0.89 1.26 -11.70
C GLY A 212 -1.66 2.11 -12.74
N PRO A 213 -2.72 2.83 -12.33
CA PRO A 213 -3.56 3.61 -13.22
C PRO A 213 -2.78 4.76 -13.89
N PRO A 214 -3.12 5.14 -15.13
CA PRO A 214 -2.44 6.20 -15.85
C PRO A 214 -2.67 7.57 -15.18
N ARG A 215 -1.61 8.41 -15.19
CA ARG A 215 -1.60 9.74 -14.60
C ARG A 215 -0.86 10.72 -15.50
N GLN A 216 -1.09 10.60 -16.81
CA GLN A 216 -0.34 11.35 -17.83
C GLN A 216 -0.87 12.77 -18.02
N ASN A 217 -2.16 12.97 -17.79
CA ASN A 217 -2.85 14.25 -17.91
C ASN A 217 -3.59 14.62 -16.62
N HIS A 218 -3.96 15.90 -16.48
CA HIS A 218 -4.60 16.45 -15.28
C HIS A 218 -5.95 15.78 -14.95
N ARG A 219 -6.71 15.32 -15.97
CA ARG A 219 -7.96 14.58 -15.75
C ARG A 219 -7.71 13.24 -15.07
N GLU A 220 -6.73 12.48 -15.55
CA GLU A 220 -6.34 11.21 -14.97
C GLU A 220 -5.77 11.38 -13.55
N GLN A 221 -4.96 12.43 -13.34
CA GLN A 221 -4.40 12.77 -12.04
C GLN A 221 -5.51 13.11 -11.03
N ARG A 222 -6.49 13.93 -11.42
CA ARG A 222 -7.66 14.22 -10.58
C ARG A 222 -8.47 12.98 -10.28
N THR A 223 -8.75 12.15 -11.26
CA THR A 223 -9.49 10.90 -11.07
C THR A 223 -8.76 9.98 -10.08
N PHE A 224 -7.44 9.86 -10.22
CA PHE A 224 -6.60 9.07 -9.33
C PHE A 224 -6.66 9.58 -7.88
N LEU A 225 -6.42 10.88 -7.66
CA LEU A 225 -6.47 11.49 -6.32
C LEU A 225 -7.88 11.46 -5.72
N SER A 226 -8.92 11.70 -6.53
CA SER A 226 -10.33 11.63 -6.08
C SER A 226 -10.71 10.22 -5.61
N ARG A 227 -10.18 9.18 -6.25
CA ARG A 227 -10.37 7.79 -5.79
C ARG A 227 -9.71 7.56 -4.44
N ILE A 228 -8.47 8.03 -4.26
CA ILE A 228 -7.76 7.93 -2.97
C ILE A 228 -8.52 8.70 -1.89
N ALA A 229 -8.99 9.92 -2.19
CA ALA A 229 -9.78 10.73 -1.26
C ALA A 229 -11.10 10.04 -0.88
N GLY A 230 -11.78 9.42 -1.84
CA GLY A 230 -12.99 8.63 -1.58
C GLY A 230 -12.74 7.47 -0.62
N GLN A 231 -11.71 6.67 -0.88
CA GLN A 231 -11.32 5.56 -0.01
C GLN A 231 -10.90 6.06 1.38
N PHE A 232 -10.16 7.16 1.45
CA PHE A 232 -9.80 7.78 2.72
C PHE A 232 -11.02 8.17 3.54
N GLN A 233 -11.99 8.87 2.92
CA GLN A 233 -13.22 9.31 3.59
C GLN A 233 -14.11 8.13 4.02
N GLU A 234 -14.11 7.03 3.28
CA GLU A 234 -14.80 5.80 3.65
C GLU A 234 -14.20 5.20 4.94
N HIS A 235 -12.87 5.07 5.00
CA HIS A 235 -12.20 4.59 6.21
C HIS A 235 -12.37 5.54 7.41
N VAL A 236 -12.34 6.85 7.18
CA VAL A 236 -12.63 7.85 8.22
C VAL A 236 -14.04 7.66 8.77
N ARG A 237 -15.04 7.49 7.91
CA ARG A 237 -16.43 7.27 8.33
C ARG A 237 -16.56 6.01 9.17
N SER A 238 -16.01 4.88 8.71
CA SER A 238 -16.02 3.62 9.46
C SER A 238 -15.30 3.74 10.80
N ALA A 239 -14.17 4.45 10.86
CA ALA A 239 -13.43 4.68 12.09
C ALA A 239 -14.17 5.55 13.11
N LEU A 240 -14.96 6.54 12.66
CA LEU A 240 -15.76 7.41 13.51
C LEU A 240 -17.07 6.75 13.99
N SER A 241 -17.64 5.84 13.18
CA SER A 241 -18.84 5.07 13.56
C SER A 241 -18.53 3.78 14.32
N ALA A 242 -17.26 3.50 14.62
CA ALA A 242 -16.79 2.24 15.22
C ALA A 242 -17.15 0.99 14.40
N ASP A 243 -17.37 1.12 13.09
CA ASP A 243 -17.61 0.00 12.18
C ASP A 243 -16.28 -0.59 11.70
N TYR A 244 -15.67 -1.41 12.55
CA TYR A 244 -14.35 -1.99 12.29
C TYR A 244 -14.38 -3.25 11.42
N ASN A 245 -15.56 -3.81 11.18
CA ASN A 245 -15.73 -4.96 10.30
C ASN A 245 -15.72 -4.57 8.81
N ALA A 246 -15.92 -3.30 8.50
CA ALA A 246 -15.93 -2.78 7.13
C ALA A 246 -14.59 -2.95 6.39
N SER A 247 -13.47 -3.10 7.10
CA SER A 247 -12.16 -3.24 6.48
C SER A 247 -11.14 -3.92 7.39
N GLN A 248 -10.32 -4.81 6.81
CA GLN A 248 -9.19 -5.46 7.49
C GLN A 248 -8.15 -4.48 8.07
N ILE A 249 -8.14 -3.23 7.63
CA ILE A 249 -7.25 -2.20 8.14
C ILE A 249 -7.43 -2.02 9.65
N PHE A 250 -8.65 -2.19 10.17
CA PHE A 250 -9.01 -2.03 11.58
C PHE A 250 -8.66 -3.22 12.49
N GLU A 251 -8.09 -4.29 11.95
CA GLU A 251 -7.48 -5.35 12.77
C GLU A 251 -6.39 -4.78 13.68
N LYS A 252 -5.70 -3.73 13.21
CA LYS A 252 -4.73 -3.00 14.03
C LYS A 252 -5.47 -2.05 14.97
N GLU A 253 -5.46 -2.32 16.26
CA GLU A 253 -6.11 -1.50 17.29
C GLU A 253 -5.76 -0.01 17.21
N LYS A 254 -4.51 0.32 16.85
CA LYS A 254 -4.06 1.71 16.67
C LYS A 254 -4.82 2.48 15.60
N LEU A 255 -5.56 1.80 14.71
CA LEU A 255 -6.39 2.43 13.66
C LEU A 255 -7.87 2.54 14.04
N ARG A 256 -8.27 2.06 15.21
CA ARG A 256 -9.63 2.20 15.76
C ARG A 256 -9.79 3.56 16.42
N LEU A 257 -9.86 4.60 15.57
CA LEU A 257 -9.73 6.00 15.99
C LEU A 257 -10.67 6.38 17.14
N ILE A 258 -11.98 6.18 16.98
CA ILE A 258 -12.95 6.64 18.00
C ILE A 258 -12.75 5.89 19.33
N THR A 259 -12.43 4.61 19.31
CA THR A 259 -12.12 3.84 20.51
C THR A 259 -10.89 4.39 21.23
N GLN A 260 -9.82 4.74 20.48
CA GLN A 260 -8.63 5.34 21.06
C GLN A 260 -8.93 6.71 21.67
N VAL A 261 -9.72 7.55 20.98
CA VAL A 261 -10.10 8.87 21.48
C VAL A 261 -10.96 8.75 22.75
N VAL A 262 -11.93 7.83 22.78
CA VAL A 262 -12.77 7.59 23.98
C VAL A 262 -11.90 7.16 25.16
N ASN A 263 -11.02 6.19 24.98
CA ASN A 263 -10.12 5.72 26.04
C ASN A 263 -9.24 6.86 26.58
N ILE A 264 -8.68 7.70 25.70
CA ILE A 264 -7.88 8.87 26.11
C ILE A 264 -8.75 9.88 26.88
N THR A 265 -10.01 10.04 26.48
CA THR A 265 -10.97 10.96 27.15
C THR A 265 -11.37 10.44 28.53
N GLU A 266 -11.55 9.13 28.70
CA GLU A 266 -11.83 8.52 30.00
C GLU A 266 -10.65 8.71 30.97
N VAL A 267 -9.42 8.50 30.47
CA VAL A 267 -8.20 8.77 31.25
C VAL A 267 -8.12 10.25 31.63
N PHE A 268 -8.41 11.15 30.71
CA PHE A 268 -8.44 12.59 30.99
C PHE A 268 -9.48 12.93 32.04
N CYS A 269 -10.71 12.43 31.93
CA CYS A 269 -11.77 12.64 32.91
C CYS A 269 -11.32 12.20 34.31
N PHE A 270 -10.75 11.01 34.43
CA PHE A 270 -10.23 10.47 35.68
C PHE A 270 -9.08 11.34 36.25
N GLU A 271 -8.05 11.63 35.44
CA GLU A 271 -6.92 12.47 35.87
C GLU A 271 -7.40 13.88 36.29
N PHE A 272 -8.38 14.42 35.57
CA PHE A 272 -8.93 15.74 35.87
C PHE A 272 -9.69 15.76 37.20
N HIS A 273 -10.48 14.74 37.50
CA HIS A 273 -11.17 14.61 38.80
C HIS A 273 -10.19 14.50 39.96
N GLN A 274 -9.09 13.77 39.80
CA GLN A 274 -8.11 13.52 40.85
C GLN A 274 -7.12 14.68 41.06
N ARG A 275 -6.70 15.38 40.00
CA ARG A 275 -5.54 16.28 40.02
C ARG A 275 -5.80 17.71 39.62
N ALA A 276 -7.01 18.05 39.10
CA ALA A 276 -7.27 19.36 38.53
C ALA A 276 -7.43 20.47 39.56
N HIS A 277 -7.71 20.15 40.80
CA HIS A 277 -7.77 21.12 41.87
C HIS A 277 -6.37 21.56 42.30
N SER A 278 -6.20 22.86 42.54
CA SER A 278 -4.94 23.40 43.04
C SER A 278 -4.78 23.13 44.55
N ARG A 279 -5.88 23.25 45.30
CA ARG A 279 -5.91 23.02 46.75
C ARG A 279 -7.00 22.03 47.11
N ASN A 280 -6.72 21.12 48.05
CA ASN A 280 -7.67 20.12 48.50
C ASN A 280 -8.83 20.80 49.25
N PHE A 281 -10.06 20.38 48.95
CA PHE A 281 -11.18 20.67 49.82
C PHE A 281 -11.16 19.69 50.98
N GLU A 282 -10.82 20.17 52.18
CA GLU A 282 -10.94 19.33 53.36
C GLU A 282 -12.41 19.03 53.62
N THR A 283 -12.72 17.76 53.81
CA THR A 283 -13.82 17.38 54.70
C THR A 283 -13.30 17.62 56.10
N PRO A 284 -14.03 18.40 56.94
CA PRO A 284 -13.67 18.42 58.35
C PRO A 284 -13.68 16.99 58.84
N GLN A 285 -12.50 16.43 59.15
CA GLN A 285 -12.39 15.17 59.87
C GLN A 285 -12.88 15.46 61.30
N TYR A 286 -14.13 15.45 61.51
CA TYR A 286 -14.66 15.18 62.84
C TYR A 286 -14.57 13.66 62.99
N ILE A 287 -13.42 13.16 63.44
CA ILE A 287 -13.28 11.78 63.94
C ILE A 287 -13.96 11.82 65.30
N PRO A 288 -15.13 11.19 65.47
CA PRO A 288 -15.67 11.01 66.82
C PRO A 288 -14.63 10.25 67.60
N GLN A 289 -14.26 10.74 68.81
CA GLN A 289 -13.34 10.03 69.72
C GLN A 289 -13.80 8.62 70.11
N PHE A 290 -14.89 8.14 69.56
CA PHE A 290 -15.50 6.81 69.80
C PHE A 290 -15.28 5.78 68.69
N ALA A 291 -14.49 6.08 67.66
CA ALA A 291 -14.22 5.15 66.55
C ALA A 291 -13.08 4.17 66.84
N SER A 292 -12.68 3.97 68.11
CA SER A 292 -11.65 2.99 68.51
C SER A 292 -12.20 1.65 69.02
N GLU A 293 -13.50 1.44 68.96
CA GLU A 293 -14.09 0.13 69.22
C GLU A 293 -14.86 -0.30 67.97
N GLU A 294 -14.41 -1.40 67.40
CA GLU A 294 -14.95 -2.16 66.28
C GLU A 294 -16.49 -2.04 66.18
N CYS A 295 -16.99 -1.16 65.34
CA CYS A 295 -18.38 -1.16 64.91
C CYS A 295 -18.46 -1.53 63.45
N ASP A 296 -18.90 -2.76 63.19
CA ASP A 296 -19.41 -3.29 61.94
C ASP A 296 -20.58 -2.44 61.37
N PHE A 297 -20.37 -1.13 61.23
CA PHE A 297 -21.41 -0.20 60.76
C PHE A 297 -21.34 0.06 59.26
N GLU A 298 -20.25 -0.33 58.62
CA GLU A 298 -20.10 -0.21 57.18
C GLU A 298 -21.01 -1.19 56.40
N ASP A 299 -21.37 -2.34 57.02
CA ASP A 299 -22.16 -3.37 56.33
C ASP A 299 -23.69 -3.13 56.28
N LYS A 300 -24.22 -2.20 57.09
CA LYS A 300 -25.68 -1.93 57.10
C LYS A 300 -26.12 -0.66 56.38
N LEU A 301 -25.22 0.24 56.08
CA LEU A 301 -25.52 1.39 55.17
C LEU A 301 -25.41 1.01 53.70
N ASN A 302 -24.78 -0.11 53.37
CA ASN A 302 -24.64 -0.65 52.02
C ASN A 302 -25.90 -1.38 51.50
N GLY A 303 -26.96 -1.43 52.29
CA GLY A 303 -28.21 -2.11 51.92
C GLY A 303 -29.33 -1.21 51.35
N ALA A 304 -29.09 0.09 51.22
CA ALA A 304 -30.10 1.00 50.66
C ALA A 304 -29.42 2.08 49.82
N GLY A 305 -29.18 1.78 48.59
CA GLY A 305 -28.64 2.67 47.58
C GLY A 305 -27.20 2.30 47.23
N GLU A 306 -27.00 1.71 46.06
CA GLU A 306 -25.71 1.68 45.41
C GLU A 306 -25.21 3.13 45.34
N THR A 307 -24.24 3.46 46.17
CA THR A 307 -23.64 4.79 46.16
C THR A 307 -22.88 4.93 44.83
N GLU A 308 -23.05 6.08 44.17
CA GLU A 308 -22.31 6.42 42.94
C GLU A 308 -20.79 6.16 43.04
N GLU A 309 -20.23 6.10 44.25
CA GLU A 309 -18.84 5.74 44.54
C GLU A 309 -18.52 4.26 44.26
N SER A 310 -19.42 3.29 44.55
CA SER A 310 -19.17 1.88 44.28
C SER A 310 -19.30 1.53 42.79
N ALA A 311 -20.22 2.18 42.08
CA ALA A 311 -20.33 2.08 40.63
C ALA A 311 -19.11 2.75 39.94
N PHE A 312 -18.60 3.84 40.51
CA PHE A 312 -17.39 4.52 40.06
C PHE A 312 -16.14 3.62 40.24
N ASP A 313 -16.02 2.91 41.34
CA ASP A 313 -14.89 2.02 41.64
C ASP A 313 -14.82 0.78 40.74
N SER A 314 -15.95 0.24 40.32
CA SER A 314 -15.99 -0.89 39.39
C SER A 314 -15.53 -0.52 37.97
N HIS A 315 -15.69 0.73 37.56
CA HIS A 315 -15.17 1.27 36.28
C HIS A 315 -13.71 1.73 36.37
N ILE A 316 -13.21 2.05 37.57
CA ILE A 316 -11.85 2.60 37.78
C ILE A 316 -10.75 1.56 37.51
N ARG A 317 -10.95 0.28 37.82
CA ARG A 317 -9.92 -0.76 37.64
C ARG A 317 -9.47 -0.96 36.19
N PRO A 318 -10.34 -0.96 35.17
CA PRO A 318 -9.92 -0.96 33.77
C PRO A 318 -9.18 0.33 33.36
N ILE A 319 -9.68 1.50 33.85
CA ILE A 319 -9.11 2.82 33.54
C ILE A 319 -7.73 2.95 34.19
N GLN A 320 -7.53 2.48 35.39
CA GLN A 320 -6.24 2.48 36.08
C GLN A 320 -5.18 1.63 35.34
N LYS A 321 -5.59 0.53 34.71
CA LYS A 321 -4.73 -0.23 33.78
C LYS A 321 -4.37 0.59 32.54
N LEU A 322 -5.32 1.34 31.98
CA LEU A 322 -5.08 2.24 30.86
C LEU A 322 -4.16 3.41 31.25
N VAL A 323 -4.33 3.98 32.43
CA VAL A 323 -3.47 5.05 32.98
C VAL A 323 -2.03 4.53 33.19
N ASN A 324 -1.88 3.34 33.74
CA ASN A 324 -0.57 2.73 33.98
C ASN A 324 0.13 2.26 32.67
N SER A 325 -0.64 1.94 31.65
CA SER A 325 -0.11 1.61 30.32
C SER A 325 0.10 2.85 29.44
N ALA A 326 -0.52 3.97 29.76
CA ALA A 326 -0.33 5.25 29.10
C ALA A 326 0.98 5.91 29.62
N ASN A 327 2.12 5.27 29.35
CA ASN A 327 3.38 6.00 29.30
C ASN A 327 3.14 7.25 28.44
N VAL A 328 3.59 8.41 28.91
CA VAL A 328 3.48 9.68 28.22
C VAL A 328 4.07 9.52 26.82
N ASP A 329 3.22 9.19 25.86
CA ASP A 329 3.63 9.11 24.45
C ASP A 329 3.91 10.54 23.98
N LYS A 330 5.18 10.92 24.05
CA LYS A 330 5.66 12.26 23.66
C LYS A 330 5.68 12.46 22.14
N GLY A 331 5.31 11.45 21.37
CA GLY A 331 5.47 11.46 19.91
C GLY A 331 6.89 11.12 19.47
N THR A 332 7.04 10.78 18.20
CA THR A 332 8.34 10.59 17.56
C THR A 332 8.94 11.95 17.18
N GLU A 333 10.26 12.05 17.03
CA GLU A 333 10.95 13.26 16.59
C GLU A 333 10.39 13.82 15.28
N GLN A 334 10.01 12.93 14.36
CA GLN A 334 9.39 13.31 13.10
C GLN A 334 8.00 13.92 13.30
N GLU A 335 7.16 13.34 14.15
CA GLU A 335 5.82 13.85 14.47
C GLU A 335 5.90 15.23 15.13
N LEU A 336 6.87 15.41 16.02
CA LEU A 336 7.11 16.71 16.66
C LEU A 336 7.58 17.76 15.65
N THR A 337 8.39 17.36 14.68
CA THR A 337 8.82 18.26 13.59
C THR A 337 7.64 18.63 12.68
N GLU A 338 6.77 17.67 12.36
CA GLU A 338 5.59 17.89 11.51
C GLU A 338 4.52 18.79 12.20
N LEU A 339 4.36 18.66 13.51
CA LEU A 339 3.37 19.41 14.30
C LEU A 339 3.90 20.74 14.85
N GLY A 340 5.21 20.90 14.96
CA GLY A 340 5.86 22.15 15.36
C GLY A 340 5.35 22.70 16.69
N ASP A 341 4.79 23.92 16.64
CA ASP A 341 4.28 24.68 17.79
C ASP A 341 2.90 24.22 18.31
N ILE A 342 2.28 23.25 17.65
CA ILE A 342 0.96 22.72 18.05
C ILE A 342 1.06 21.87 19.31
N ILE A 343 2.12 21.05 19.41
CA ILE A 343 2.34 20.19 20.57
C ILE A 343 3.26 20.90 21.56
N THR A 344 2.72 21.18 22.71
CA THR A 344 3.43 21.80 23.84
C THR A 344 3.48 20.82 25.02
N PHE A 345 4.57 20.83 25.74
CA PHE A 345 4.72 20.02 26.97
C PHE A 345 4.69 20.98 28.16
N PRO A 346 3.52 21.15 28.78
CA PRO A 346 3.42 21.99 29.96
C PRO A 346 4.24 21.41 31.09
N GLY A 347 4.92 22.26 31.85
CA GLY A 347 5.61 21.87 33.07
C GLY A 347 4.63 21.45 34.17
N ASP A 348 5.08 20.60 35.09
CA ASP A 348 4.28 20.23 36.26
C ASP A 348 4.01 21.46 37.12
N ILE A 349 2.73 21.71 37.38
CA ILE A 349 2.31 22.74 38.33
C ILE A 349 2.23 22.10 39.70
N THR A 350 3.13 22.51 40.59
CA THR A 350 3.12 22.06 41.99
C THR A 350 1.89 22.62 42.72
N SER A 351 1.29 21.77 43.57
CA SER A 351 0.24 22.21 44.48
C SER A 351 0.83 23.03 45.63
N PRO A 352 0.17 24.08 46.06
CA PRO A 352 0.49 24.68 47.37
C PRO A 352 0.30 23.67 48.51
N ASP A 353 1.07 23.84 49.57
CA ASP A 353 1.01 22.94 50.73
C ASP A 353 -0.23 23.14 51.61
N ASP A 354 -0.87 24.30 51.50
CA ASP A 354 -2.06 24.66 52.28
C ASP A 354 -3.37 24.24 51.56
N ASN A 355 -4.34 23.89 52.37
CA ASN A 355 -5.67 23.52 51.86
C ASN A 355 -6.54 24.76 51.53
N MET A 356 -7.70 24.52 50.89
CA MET A 356 -8.60 25.59 50.46
C MET A 356 -9.19 26.37 51.64
N ALA A 357 -9.48 25.72 52.79
CA ALA A 357 -10.04 26.38 53.95
C ALA A 357 -9.02 27.37 54.58
N ALA A 358 -7.75 26.99 54.69
CA ALA A 358 -6.68 27.86 55.17
C ALA A 358 -6.47 29.06 54.24
N TRP A 359 -6.49 28.80 52.91
CA TRP A 359 -6.36 29.87 51.93
C TRP A 359 -7.56 30.86 51.95
N ILE A 360 -8.80 30.36 52.05
CA ILE A 360 -10.00 31.21 52.21
C ILE A 360 -9.89 32.07 53.46
N LYS A 361 -9.40 31.49 54.58
CA LYS A 361 -9.18 32.22 55.81
C LYS A 361 -8.21 33.39 55.61
N ASP A 362 -7.08 33.13 54.95
CA ASP A 362 -6.08 34.17 54.72
C ASP A 362 -6.62 35.28 53.78
N VAL A 363 -7.27 34.92 52.70
CA VAL A 363 -7.86 35.89 51.77
C VAL A 363 -8.96 36.69 52.44
N TYR A 364 -9.83 36.05 53.24
CA TYR A 364 -10.88 36.74 54.00
C TYR A 364 -10.29 37.77 54.95
N LEU A 365 -9.25 37.41 55.72
CA LEU A 365 -8.60 38.32 56.64
C LEU A 365 -7.96 39.54 55.97
N ARG A 366 -7.45 39.37 54.74
CA ARG A 366 -6.86 40.46 53.95
C ARG A 366 -7.90 41.32 53.23
N SER A 367 -9.10 40.79 52.94
CA SER A 367 -10.17 41.48 52.19
C SER A 367 -11.38 41.85 53.08
N ARG A 368 -11.23 41.76 54.38
CA ARG A 368 -12.31 41.99 55.36
C ARG A 368 -12.82 43.40 55.30
N GLY A 369 -14.14 43.56 55.02
CA GLY A 369 -14.87 44.81 55.08
C GLY A 369 -15.78 44.91 56.30
N LEU A 370 -16.63 45.89 56.31
CA LEU A 370 -17.69 46.09 57.35
C LEU A 370 -18.94 45.25 56.99
N ASP A 371 -18.75 43.99 56.70
CA ASP A 371 -19.80 43.08 56.21
C ASP A 371 -20.55 42.47 57.42
N LEU A 372 -21.84 42.69 57.48
CA LEU A 372 -22.74 42.18 58.54
C LEU A 372 -23.50 40.97 57.96
N GLY A 373 -22.97 39.73 58.26
CA GLY A 373 -23.64 38.47 57.88
C GLY A 373 -23.60 38.09 56.40
N THR A 374 -22.92 38.89 55.58
CA THR A 374 -22.70 38.63 54.15
C THR A 374 -21.20 38.71 53.83
N PHE A 375 -20.77 38.11 52.75
CA PHE A 375 -19.41 38.18 52.27
C PHE A 375 -19.35 38.93 50.93
N ASN A 376 -18.18 39.51 50.65
CA ASN A 376 -17.96 40.20 49.38
C ASN A 376 -17.93 39.19 48.22
N ALA A 377 -18.75 39.47 47.16
CA ALA A 377 -18.80 38.62 45.97
C ALA A 377 -17.42 38.43 45.31
N HIS A 378 -16.50 39.39 45.48
CA HIS A 378 -15.11 39.25 44.99
C HIS A 378 -14.33 38.13 45.69
N LEU A 379 -14.69 37.75 46.92
CA LEU A 379 -14.03 36.64 47.63
C LEU A 379 -14.28 35.31 46.96
N ILE A 380 -15.53 35.04 46.50
CA ILE A 380 -15.85 33.80 45.76
C ILE A 380 -15.12 33.78 44.41
N SER A 381 -15.08 34.92 43.72
CA SER A 381 -14.38 35.01 42.43
C SER A 381 -12.87 34.77 42.57
N ALA A 382 -12.25 35.38 43.60
CA ALA A 382 -10.83 35.16 43.88
C ALA A 382 -10.54 33.72 44.31
N ALA A 383 -11.42 33.14 45.15
CA ALA A 383 -11.28 31.75 45.59
C ALA A 383 -11.48 30.75 44.44
N PHE A 384 -12.41 31.04 43.54
CA PHE A 384 -12.58 30.18 42.35
C PHE A 384 -11.42 30.30 41.37
N ALA A 385 -10.86 31.49 41.15
CA ALA A 385 -9.72 31.67 40.24
C ALA A 385 -8.45 30.91 40.67
N GLU A 386 -8.30 30.61 41.99
CA GLU A 386 -7.19 29.82 42.53
C GLU A 386 -7.29 28.35 42.16
N GLN A 387 -8.49 27.76 42.18
CA GLN A 387 -8.68 26.30 42.00
C GLN A 387 -8.36 25.77 40.62
N PRO A 388 -8.75 26.39 39.48
CA PRO A 388 -8.55 25.84 38.16
C PRO A 388 -7.15 26.11 37.56
N ARG A 389 -6.14 26.50 38.35
CA ARG A 389 -4.79 26.82 37.84
C ARG A 389 -4.14 25.65 37.07
N LYS A 390 -4.44 24.42 37.45
CA LYS A 390 -3.89 23.20 36.80
C LYS A 390 -4.68 22.79 35.55
N TRP A 391 -5.87 23.35 35.34
CA TRP A 391 -6.74 22.92 34.22
C TRP A 391 -6.06 23.03 32.87
N LYS A 392 -5.34 24.13 32.64
CA LYS A 392 -4.63 24.37 31.38
C LYS A 392 -3.63 23.25 31.08
N ALA A 393 -2.72 22.94 31.99
CA ALA A 393 -1.66 21.95 31.77
C ALA A 393 -2.20 20.52 31.54
N ILE A 394 -3.23 20.14 32.32
CA ILE A 394 -3.86 18.81 32.17
C ILE A 394 -4.58 18.73 30.82
N THR A 395 -5.30 19.80 30.43
CA THR A 395 -6.02 19.85 29.15
C THR A 395 -5.07 19.88 27.96
N GLU A 396 -3.98 20.63 28.00
CA GLU A 396 -2.96 20.66 26.96
C GLU A 396 -2.34 19.27 26.76
N THR A 397 -2.05 18.55 27.85
CA THR A 397 -1.56 17.16 27.79
C THR A 397 -2.58 16.22 27.12
N TYR A 398 -3.85 16.37 27.46
CA TYR A 398 -4.93 15.61 26.84
C TYR A 398 -5.07 15.92 25.34
N MET A 399 -5.10 17.21 24.97
CA MET A 399 -5.20 17.63 23.58
C MET A 399 -4.03 17.13 22.73
N ASN A 400 -2.81 17.17 23.25
CA ASN A 400 -1.64 16.63 22.58
C ASN A 400 -1.81 15.14 22.24
N ARG A 401 -2.31 14.34 23.20
CA ARG A 401 -2.56 12.91 22.99
C ARG A 401 -3.62 12.68 21.90
N VAL A 402 -4.72 13.44 21.91
CA VAL A 402 -5.78 13.33 20.90
C VAL A 402 -5.27 13.77 19.53
N ILE A 403 -4.58 14.91 19.44
CA ILE A 403 -4.01 15.42 18.18
C ILE A 403 -3.03 14.41 17.58
N LEU A 404 -2.12 13.86 18.37
CA LEU A 404 -1.18 12.81 17.93
C LEU A 404 -1.93 11.58 17.41
N THR A 405 -2.99 11.17 18.09
CA THR A 405 -3.80 10.01 17.68
C THR A 405 -4.48 10.25 16.34
N VAL A 406 -5.11 11.42 16.15
CA VAL A 406 -5.74 11.82 14.88
C VAL A 406 -4.69 11.92 13.76
N HIS A 407 -3.56 12.55 14.05
CA HIS A 407 -2.46 12.74 13.10
C HIS A 407 -1.90 11.39 12.60
N ARG A 408 -1.59 10.48 13.53
CA ARG A 408 -1.12 9.11 13.24
C ARG A 408 -2.13 8.31 12.46
N PHE A 409 -3.40 8.44 12.79
CA PHE A 409 -4.48 7.80 12.06
C PHE A 409 -4.51 8.24 10.60
N ILE A 410 -4.52 9.55 10.34
CA ILE A 410 -4.51 10.11 8.97
C ILE A 410 -3.29 9.61 8.19
N LYS A 411 -2.11 9.72 8.79
CA LYS A 411 -0.84 9.28 8.19
C LYS A 411 -0.84 7.79 7.85
N ALA A 412 -1.32 6.96 8.77
CA ALA A 412 -1.35 5.51 8.61
C ALA A 412 -2.37 5.06 7.55
N ILE A 413 -3.57 5.65 7.51
CA ILE A 413 -4.59 5.34 6.50
C ILE A 413 -4.11 5.75 5.12
N LEU A 414 -3.57 6.96 4.96
CA LEU A 414 -3.00 7.41 3.69
C LEU A 414 -1.87 6.49 3.21
N GLY A 415 -0.97 6.08 4.11
CA GLY A 415 0.11 5.15 3.78
C GLY A 415 -0.37 3.73 3.40
N LYS A 416 -1.57 3.33 3.83
CA LYS A 416 -2.20 2.08 3.42
C LYS A 416 -2.87 2.15 2.05
N ILE A 417 -3.50 3.27 1.75
CA ILE A 417 -4.23 3.50 0.49
C ILE A 417 -3.25 3.83 -0.64
N CYS A 418 -2.24 4.65 -0.37
CA CYS A 418 -1.20 5.01 -1.34
C CYS A 418 -0.10 3.96 -1.37
N ARG A 419 -0.12 3.05 -2.35
CA ARG A 419 0.92 2.03 -2.54
C ARG A 419 2.25 2.62 -3.01
N ASP A 420 2.19 3.70 -3.77
CA ASP A 420 3.36 4.41 -4.31
C ASP A 420 3.91 5.37 -3.25
N GLN A 421 5.11 5.07 -2.77
CA GLN A 421 5.75 5.81 -1.69
C GLN A 421 6.10 7.26 -2.10
N GLU A 422 6.42 7.49 -3.36
CA GLU A 422 6.74 8.83 -3.85
C GLU A 422 5.50 9.73 -3.84
N ILE A 423 4.36 9.20 -4.32
CA ILE A 423 3.08 9.91 -4.29
C ILE A 423 2.63 10.17 -2.86
N TYR A 424 2.75 9.16 -2.01
CA TYR A 424 2.41 9.28 -0.59
C TYR A 424 3.15 10.44 0.07
N GLN A 425 4.47 10.55 -0.13
CA GLN A 425 5.27 11.64 0.46
C GLN A 425 4.89 13.02 -0.07
N LYS A 426 4.61 13.13 -1.38
CA LYS A 426 4.18 14.38 -1.99
C LYS A 426 2.79 14.78 -1.50
N LEU A 427 1.85 13.85 -1.48
CA LEU A 427 0.49 14.05 -1.02
C LEU A 427 0.46 14.41 0.48
N TRP A 428 1.22 13.68 1.29
CA TRP A 428 1.32 13.94 2.73
C TRP A 428 1.78 15.37 3.03
N ARG A 429 2.77 15.84 2.30
CA ARG A 429 3.31 17.20 2.47
C ARG A 429 2.26 18.28 2.24
N GLU A 430 1.43 18.13 1.21
CA GLU A 430 0.34 19.07 0.90
C GLU A 430 -0.82 18.98 1.91
N ILE A 431 -1.20 17.76 2.28
CA ILE A 431 -2.25 17.55 3.26
C ILE A 431 -1.83 18.10 4.63
N LEU A 432 -0.57 17.90 5.04
CA LEU A 432 -0.06 18.37 6.33
C LEU A 432 -0.27 19.88 6.52
N ILE A 433 0.05 20.68 5.49
CA ILE A 433 -0.15 22.14 5.52
C ILE A 433 -1.63 22.48 5.82
N SER A 434 -2.54 21.71 5.26
CA SER A 434 -3.99 21.91 5.42
C SER A 434 -4.54 21.33 6.75
N LEU A 435 -3.83 20.42 7.42
CA LEU A 435 -4.21 19.85 8.72
C LEU A 435 -3.94 20.82 9.87
N LEU A 436 -2.80 21.53 9.84
CA LEU A 436 -2.35 22.38 10.94
C LEU A 436 -3.38 23.43 11.40
N PRO A 437 -4.09 24.15 10.49
CA PRO A 437 -5.14 25.08 10.90
C PRO A 437 -6.29 24.41 11.68
N GLY A 438 -6.59 23.15 11.38
CA GLY A 438 -7.59 22.36 12.11
C GLY A 438 -7.20 22.12 13.56
N TYR A 439 -5.95 21.73 13.78
CA TYR A 439 -5.40 21.53 15.13
C TYR A 439 -5.35 22.85 15.92
N ARG A 440 -4.91 23.95 15.29
CA ARG A 440 -4.87 25.27 15.94
C ARG A 440 -6.24 25.73 16.41
N ARG A 441 -7.27 25.59 15.58
CA ARG A 441 -8.65 25.93 15.98
C ARG A 441 -9.14 25.15 17.19
N ALA A 442 -8.75 23.86 17.30
CA ALA A 442 -9.09 23.07 18.48
C ALA A 442 -8.40 23.61 19.76
N LEU A 443 -7.13 24.02 19.65
CA LEU A 443 -6.38 24.63 20.76
C LEU A 443 -6.91 26.04 21.10
N GLU A 444 -7.24 26.86 20.13
CA GLU A 444 -7.89 28.16 20.32
C GLU A 444 -9.23 28.01 21.07
N GLN A 445 -10.00 26.97 20.76
CA GLN A 445 -11.22 26.64 21.47
C GLN A 445 -10.95 26.27 22.93
N VAL A 446 -9.89 25.52 23.21
CA VAL A 446 -9.45 25.22 24.59
C VAL A 446 -9.08 26.47 25.34
N GLU A 447 -8.30 27.36 24.73
CA GLU A 447 -7.92 28.64 25.35
C GLU A 447 -9.16 29.52 25.67
N LEU A 448 -10.12 29.56 24.75
CA LEU A 448 -11.38 30.25 24.98
C LEU A 448 -12.14 29.70 26.19
N LEU A 449 -12.24 28.35 26.30
CA LEU A 449 -12.94 27.71 27.42
C LEU A 449 -12.24 27.97 28.76
N ILE A 450 -10.90 27.87 28.78
CA ILE A 450 -10.11 28.24 29.96
C ILE A 450 -10.34 29.69 30.38
N HIS A 451 -10.28 30.61 29.42
CA HIS A 451 -10.50 32.01 29.68
C HIS A 451 -11.91 32.30 30.26
N VAL A 452 -12.94 31.66 29.69
CA VAL A 452 -14.31 31.79 30.15
C VAL A 452 -14.49 31.30 31.58
N ASP A 453 -13.90 30.15 31.94
CA ASP A 453 -14.08 29.58 33.27
C ASP A 453 -13.14 30.20 34.34
N GLN A 454 -11.95 30.71 33.96
CA GLN A 454 -10.98 31.24 34.92
C GLN A 454 -11.15 32.74 35.22
N GLN A 455 -11.61 33.56 34.24
CA GLN A 455 -11.58 35.02 34.36
C GLN A 455 -12.95 35.64 34.62
N LYS A 456 -14.04 34.88 34.55
CA LYS A 456 -15.39 35.41 34.78
C LYS A 456 -15.87 35.15 36.21
N GLN A 457 -16.79 35.99 36.66
CA GLN A 457 -17.45 35.77 37.95
C GLN A 457 -18.19 34.42 37.92
N PRO A 458 -18.06 33.60 38.98
CA PRO A 458 -18.79 32.34 39.10
C PRO A 458 -20.30 32.59 39.04
N TYR A 459 -20.94 32.00 38.04
CA TYR A 459 -22.39 32.08 37.85
C TYR A 459 -22.92 30.80 37.19
N THR A 460 -24.08 30.33 37.66
CA THR A 460 -24.74 29.18 37.08
C THR A 460 -26.25 29.27 37.18
N LEU A 461 -26.95 28.78 36.16
CA LEU A 461 -28.40 28.57 36.13
C LEU A 461 -28.78 27.11 36.45
N ASN A 462 -27.79 26.24 36.66
CA ASN A 462 -28.03 24.83 36.90
C ASN A 462 -28.55 24.59 38.32
N LYS A 463 -29.73 23.97 38.43
CA LYS A 463 -30.37 23.61 39.70
C LYS A 463 -29.52 22.69 40.58
N ARG A 464 -28.67 21.86 40.00
CA ARG A 464 -27.76 20.97 40.72
C ARG A 464 -26.80 21.71 41.66
N PHE A 465 -26.53 23.00 41.37
CA PHE A 465 -25.75 23.83 42.31
C PHE A 465 -26.41 23.92 43.67
N ASN A 466 -27.72 24.25 43.70
CA ASN A 466 -28.46 24.39 44.96
C ASN A 466 -28.62 23.01 45.66
N GLU A 467 -28.79 21.92 44.89
CA GLU A 467 -28.88 20.56 45.40
C GLU A 467 -27.55 20.18 46.08
N SER A 468 -26.42 20.34 45.39
CA SER A 468 -25.09 20.06 45.93
C SER A 468 -24.72 20.91 47.14
N LEU A 469 -25.13 22.20 47.13
CA LEU A 469 -24.93 23.09 48.28
C LEU A 469 -25.77 22.64 49.47
N ALA A 470 -27.05 22.28 49.25
CA ALA A 470 -27.94 21.77 50.30
C ALA A 470 -27.43 20.44 50.87
N GLU A 471 -26.91 19.54 50.02
CA GLU A 471 -26.29 18.30 50.42
C GLU A 471 -25.05 18.53 51.31
N THR A 472 -24.15 19.44 50.89
CA THR A 472 -22.94 19.78 51.64
C THR A 472 -23.30 20.32 53.05
N LYS A 473 -24.30 21.22 53.11
CA LYS A 473 -24.81 21.76 54.37
C LYS A 473 -25.53 20.70 55.22
N GLY A 474 -26.33 19.84 54.57
CA GLY A 474 -27.01 18.72 55.19
C GLY A 474 -26.02 17.70 55.81
N ARG A 475 -24.99 17.35 55.06
CA ARG A 475 -23.94 16.43 55.53
C ARG A 475 -23.25 16.97 56.78
N ARG A 476 -22.87 18.22 56.79
CA ARG A 476 -22.30 18.89 57.95
C ARG A 476 -23.23 18.84 59.18
N LEU A 477 -24.53 19.09 58.98
CA LEU A 477 -25.50 18.98 60.05
C LEU A 477 -25.57 17.54 60.59
N MET A 478 -25.58 16.57 59.68
CA MET A 478 -25.60 15.15 60.07
C MET A 478 -24.31 14.75 60.83
N ASP A 479 -23.14 15.17 60.37
CA ASP A 479 -21.87 14.91 61.06
C ASP A 479 -21.89 15.48 62.51
N PHE A 480 -22.43 16.69 62.66
CA PHE A 480 -22.63 17.28 64.01
C PHE A 480 -23.64 16.50 64.84
N LEU A 481 -24.78 16.07 64.28
CA LEU A 481 -25.79 15.28 64.97
C LEU A 481 -25.23 13.92 65.41
N TYR A 482 -24.45 13.26 64.56
CA TYR A 482 -23.74 12.01 64.93
C TYR A 482 -22.71 12.24 66.03
N ALA A 483 -21.98 13.34 66.01
CA ALA A 483 -21.00 13.65 67.02
C ALA A 483 -21.60 13.93 68.40
N THR A 484 -22.82 14.48 68.44
CA THR A 484 -23.55 14.79 69.67
C THR A 484 -24.51 13.68 70.09
N ALA A 485 -24.71 12.66 69.23
CA ALA A 485 -25.61 11.55 69.49
C ALA A 485 -25.10 10.63 70.59
N ARG A 486 -26.00 10.27 71.52
CA ARG A 486 -25.75 9.24 72.52
C ARG A 486 -26.19 7.88 71.99
N LYS A 487 -25.28 6.90 72.13
CA LYS A 487 -25.56 5.53 71.77
C LYS A 487 -26.41 4.91 72.88
N ASP A 488 -27.63 4.49 72.60
CA ASP A 488 -28.50 3.72 73.51
C ASP A 488 -28.72 2.32 72.92
N THR A 489 -28.51 1.28 73.74
CA THR A 489 -28.62 -0.12 73.29
C THR A 489 -29.90 -0.71 73.87
N LYS A 490 -30.89 -0.95 73.02
CA LYS A 490 -32.16 -1.61 73.43
C LYS A 490 -31.91 -3.06 73.81
N GLN A 491 -32.87 -3.63 74.60
CA GLN A 491 -32.85 -4.98 75.15
C GLN A 491 -32.69 -6.14 74.13
N TYR A 492 -32.74 -5.88 72.83
CA TYR A 492 -32.54 -6.85 71.74
C TYR A 492 -31.28 -6.58 70.87
N GLY A 493 -30.33 -5.79 71.37
CA GLY A 493 -29.07 -5.54 70.63
C GLY A 493 -29.15 -4.47 69.52
N GLU A 494 -30.32 -3.87 69.31
CA GLU A 494 -30.43 -2.74 68.37
C GLU A 494 -29.82 -1.46 68.98
N VAL A 495 -28.83 -0.91 68.24
CA VAL A 495 -28.21 0.35 68.58
C VAL A 495 -29.02 1.49 68.02
N GLN A 496 -29.54 2.38 68.91
CA GLN A 496 -30.18 3.63 68.53
C GLN A 496 -29.30 4.81 68.91
N TYR A 497 -29.19 5.75 68.00
CA TYR A 497 -28.53 7.03 68.24
C TYR A 497 -29.59 8.07 68.60
N MET A 498 -29.53 8.62 69.85
CA MET A 498 -30.43 9.67 70.31
C MET A 498 -29.70 11.00 70.36
N VAL A 499 -30.26 12.03 69.72
CA VAL A 499 -29.76 13.41 69.79
C VAL A 499 -30.73 14.20 70.60
N ASN A 500 -30.23 14.92 71.59
CA ASN A 500 -31.05 15.83 72.37
C ASN A 500 -31.34 17.08 71.52
N LEU A 501 -32.61 17.38 71.25
CA LEU A 501 -33.03 18.55 70.48
C LEU A 501 -32.52 19.88 71.07
N GLN A 502 -32.17 19.93 72.36
CA GLN A 502 -31.57 21.10 72.99
C GLN A 502 -30.12 21.34 72.54
N ASP A 503 -29.42 20.32 72.06
CA ASP A 503 -28.02 20.41 71.61
C ASP A 503 -27.94 20.88 70.13
N VAL A 504 -29.01 20.74 69.33
CA VAL A 504 -29.08 21.15 67.93
C VAL A 504 -28.84 22.66 67.72
N PRO A 505 -29.39 23.58 68.56
CA PRO A 505 -29.05 25.00 68.46
C PRO A 505 -27.59 25.32 68.75
N GLY A 506 -26.81 24.40 69.37
CA GLY A 506 -25.38 24.55 69.64
C GLY A 506 -24.52 24.62 68.37
N VAL A 507 -24.95 24.03 67.28
CA VAL A 507 -24.27 24.08 65.97
C VAL A 507 -23.96 25.48 65.50
N THR A 508 -24.88 26.40 65.78
CA THR A 508 -24.76 27.81 65.31
C THR A 508 -24.29 28.78 66.40
N LYS A 509 -24.33 28.35 67.67
CA LYS A 509 -24.01 29.23 68.80
C LYS A 509 -22.54 29.37 69.15
N ALA A 510 -21.68 28.45 68.70
CA ALA A 510 -20.29 28.42 69.09
C ALA A 510 -19.31 29.02 68.05
N GLN A 511 -19.77 29.42 66.89
CA GLN A 511 -18.89 29.95 65.81
C GLN A 511 -18.89 31.50 65.80
N SER A 512 -17.70 32.06 65.58
CA SER A 512 -17.61 33.49 65.27
C SER A 512 -18.22 33.80 63.90
N ASN A 513 -18.72 35.01 63.68
CA ASN A 513 -19.25 35.46 62.40
C ASN A 513 -18.24 35.24 61.26
N ALA A 514 -16.94 35.38 61.55
CA ALA A 514 -15.87 35.16 60.57
C ALA A 514 -15.73 33.68 60.19
N GLU A 515 -15.78 32.77 61.14
CA GLU A 515 -15.73 31.31 60.88
C GLU A 515 -16.95 30.85 60.07
N TYR A 516 -18.12 31.32 60.41
CA TYR A 516 -19.34 31.03 59.68
C TYR A 516 -19.24 31.48 58.21
N LEU A 517 -18.79 32.71 57.96
CA LEU A 517 -18.64 33.24 56.60
C LEU A 517 -17.56 32.47 55.77
N GLN A 518 -16.42 32.13 56.41
CA GLN A 518 -15.39 31.33 55.73
C GLN A 518 -15.93 29.97 55.34
N GLN A 519 -16.70 29.33 56.18
CA GLN A 519 -17.31 28.04 55.94
C GLN A 519 -18.38 28.11 54.84
N GLU A 520 -19.20 29.16 54.82
CA GLU A 520 -20.18 29.40 53.80
C GLU A 520 -19.52 29.58 52.43
N VAL A 521 -18.43 30.36 52.35
CA VAL A 521 -17.64 30.53 51.10
C VAL A 521 -17.02 29.21 50.66
N HIS A 522 -16.51 28.42 51.59
CA HIS A 522 -15.95 27.11 51.27
C HIS A 522 -16.99 26.16 50.67
N ASP A 523 -18.21 26.09 51.22
CA ASP A 523 -19.26 25.20 50.73
C ASP A 523 -19.78 25.66 49.36
N ILE A 524 -19.99 26.96 49.17
CA ILE A 524 -20.38 27.52 47.87
C ILE A 524 -19.33 27.25 46.83
N LEU A 525 -18.05 27.43 47.18
CA LEU A 525 -16.95 27.19 46.25
C LEU A 525 -16.84 25.71 45.88
N ARG A 526 -16.98 24.80 46.86
CA ARG A 526 -16.95 23.36 46.61
C ARG A 526 -18.07 22.92 45.67
N ALA A 527 -19.30 23.33 45.94
CA ALA A 527 -20.46 23.01 45.12
C ALA A 527 -20.34 23.60 43.70
N TYR A 528 -19.88 24.85 43.58
CA TYR A 528 -19.68 25.47 42.27
C TYR A 528 -18.51 24.86 41.50
N TYR A 529 -17.38 24.57 42.16
CA TYR A 529 -16.22 24.00 41.54
C TYR A 529 -16.50 22.61 40.92
N SER A 530 -17.22 21.75 41.64
CA SER A 530 -17.62 20.44 41.11
C SER A 530 -18.43 20.60 39.82
N LEU A 531 -19.45 21.46 39.85
CA LEU A 531 -20.30 21.70 38.67
C LEU A 531 -19.51 22.34 37.51
N ALA A 532 -18.63 23.30 37.78
CA ALA A 532 -17.81 23.96 36.79
C ALA A 532 -16.81 23.02 36.15
N ARG A 533 -16.21 22.14 36.95
CA ARG A 533 -15.27 21.10 36.51
C ARG A 533 -15.94 20.13 35.52
N ASP A 534 -17.09 19.58 35.87
CA ASP A 534 -17.81 18.61 35.05
C ASP A 534 -18.26 19.24 33.72
N ARG A 535 -18.82 20.45 33.79
CA ARG A 535 -19.16 21.24 32.60
C ARG A 535 -17.95 21.53 31.71
N TYR A 536 -16.80 21.84 32.31
CA TYR A 536 -15.58 22.11 31.57
C TYR A 536 -15.08 20.87 30.82
N ILE A 537 -15.06 19.71 31.47
CA ILE A 537 -14.68 18.41 30.86
C ILE A 537 -15.56 18.13 29.64
N ASP A 538 -16.90 18.25 29.81
CA ASP A 538 -17.85 18.04 28.72
C ASP A 538 -17.63 19.03 27.57
N ASN A 539 -17.43 20.32 27.87
CA ASN A 539 -17.18 21.31 26.83
C ASN A 539 -15.86 21.09 26.09
N ILE A 540 -14.79 20.68 26.75
CA ILE A 540 -13.53 20.34 26.10
C ILE A 540 -13.74 19.19 25.13
N PHE A 541 -14.39 18.11 25.55
CA PHE A 541 -14.67 17.00 24.66
C PHE A 541 -15.58 17.41 23.49
N GLN A 542 -16.73 18.04 23.77
CA GLN A 542 -17.72 18.33 22.73
C GLN A 542 -17.24 19.40 21.74
N LEU A 543 -16.61 20.45 22.21
CA LEU A 543 -16.24 21.57 21.36
C LEU A 543 -14.84 21.43 20.77
N ALA A 544 -13.82 21.15 21.60
CA ALA A 544 -12.45 21.09 21.10
C ALA A 544 -12.16 19.78 20.39
N VAL A 545 -12.59 18.63 20.92
CA VAL A 545 -12.30 17.33 20.33
C VAL A 545 -13.35 16.93 19.30
N ASN A 546 -14.60 16.73 19.74
CA ASN A 546 -15.65 16.17 18.88
C ASN A 546 -15.95 17.09 17.69
N TYR A 547 -16.12 18.38 17.91
CA TYR A 547 -16.43 19.33 16.84
C TYR A 547 -15.19 19.69 16.01
N HIS A 548 -14.10 20.15 16.63
CA HIS A 548 -12.94 20.65 15.86
C HIS A 548 -12.05 19.55 15.30
N LEU A 549 -11.83 18.43 16.01
CA LEU A 549 -10.91 17.38 15.55
C LEU A 549 -11.60 16.24 14.80
N LEU A 550 -12.86 15.88 15.13
CA LEU A 550 -13.50 14.68 14.59
C LEU A 550 -14.59 14.99 13.56
N HIS A 551 -15.65 15.75 13.90
CA HIS A 551 -16.87 15.80 13.12
C HIS A 551 -17.17 17.14 12.43
N GLY A 552 -16.64 18.23 12.91
CA GLY A 552 -16.93 19.57 12.37
C GLY A 552 -16.47 19.79 10.93
N PRO A 553 -16.94 20.83 10.26
CA PRO A 553 -16.58 21.10 8.85
C PRO A 553 -15.09 21.43 8.67
N GLY A 554 -14.45 21.95 9.71
CA GLY A 554 -13.00 22.24 9.71
C GLY A 554 -12.13 21.14 10.32
N SER A 555 -12.67 19.94 10.55
CA SER A 555 -11.93 18.83 11.13
C SER A 555 -10.77 18.40 10.22
N PRO A 556 -9.59 18.06 10.80
CA PRO A 556 -8.47 17.48 10.07
C PRO A 556 -8.85 16.24 9.25
N LEU A 557 -9.82 15.45 9.72
CA LEU A 557 -10.33 14.26 9.04
C LEU A 557 -11.09 14.58 7.76
N LYS A 558 -11.59 15.79 7.60
CA LYS A 558 -12.32 16.28 6.42
C LYS A 558 -11.48 17.14 5.49
N VAL A 559 -10.18 17.23 5.70
CA VAL A 559 -9.28 17.99 4.83
C VAL A 559 -9.14 17.31 3.47
N PHE A 560 -8.81 16.03 3.46
CA PHE A 560 -8.59 15.29 2.22
C PHE A 560 -9.89 14.69 1.68
N THR A 561 -10.61 15.50 0.92
CA THR A 561 -11.88 15.17 0.27
C THR A 561 -11.76 15.24 -1.25
N GLN A 562 -12.80 14.78 -1.96
CA GLN A 562 -12.88 14.96 -3.41
C GLN A 562 -12.94 16.45 -3.81
N ASP A 563 -13.61 17.27 -3.00
CA ASP A 563 -13.67 18.73 -3.23
C ASP A 563 -12.29 19.37 -3.11
N TRP A 564 -11.49 18.94 -2.14
CA TRP A 564 -10.09 19.38 -2.03
C TRP A 564 -9.29 19.05 -3.29
N VAL A 565 -9.47 17.84 -3.86
CA VAL A 565 -8.82 17.43 -5.10
C VAL A 565 -9.30 18.26 -6.30
N LEU A 566 -10.58 18.60 -6.35
CA LEU A 566 -11.13 19.45 -7.41
C LEU A 566 -10.59 20.88 -7.34
N GLY A 567 -10.29 21.37 -6.15
CA GLY A 567 -9.70 22.69 -5.91
C GLY A 567 -8.21 22.81 -6.24
N LEU A 568 -7.50 21.70 -6.50
CA LEU A 568 -6.07 21.73 -6.87
C LEU A 568 -5.88 22.34 -8.26
N ASP A 569 -4.86 23.17 -8.39
CA ASP A 569 -4.43 23.68 -9.69
C ASP A 569 -3.67 22.61 -10.50
N ASN A 570 -3.36 22.93 -11.76
CA ASN A 570 -2.67 22.00 -12.64
C ASN A 570 -1.21 21.75 -12.20
N GLY A 571 -0.57 22.75 -11.59
CA GLY A 571 0.80 22.64 -11.08
C GLY A 571 0.86 21.71 -9.86
N ASP A 572 -0.11 21.82 -8.96
CA ASP A 572 -0.23 20.94 -7.80
C ASP A 572 -0.51 19.50 -8.20
N LEU A 573 -1.40 19.30 -9.19
CA LEU A 573 -1.69 17.97 -9.72
C LEU A 573 -0.45 17.29 -10.31
N ASP A 574 0.33 18.02 -11.11
CA ASP A 574 1.58 17.49 -11.69
C ASP A 574 2.62 17.20 -10.60
N ARG A 575 2.71 18.04 -9.57
CA ARG A 575 3.63 17.87 -8.45
C ARG A 575 3.29 16.66 -7.61
N ILE A 576 2.00 16.45 -7.29
CA ILE A 576 1.54 15.38 -6.38
C ILE A 576 1.42 14.05 -7.14
N ALA A 577 0.66 14.03 -8.24
CA ALA A 577 0.24 12.82 -8.93
C ALA A 577 0.88 12.62 -10.31
N GLY A 578 1.69 13.57 -10.78
CA GLY A 578 2.34 13.48 -12.08
C GLY A 578 3.28 12.27 -12.17
N GLU A 579 3.19 11.50 -13.25
CA GLU A 579 4.13 10.41 -13.52
C GLU A 579 5.52 10.96 -13.85
N SER A 580 6.56 10.28 -13.37
CA SER A 580 7.94 10.59 -13.75
C SER A 580 8.12 10.44 -15.28
N LYS A 581 9.07 11.16 -15.86
CA LYS A 581 9.41 11.02 -17.29
C LYS A 581 9.79 9.57 -17.66
N ALA A 582 10.43 8.86 -16.73
CA ALA A 582 10.79 7.46 -16.91
C ALA A 582 9.56 6.55 -16.95
N THR A 583 8.63 6.71 -16.01
CA THR A 583 7.36 5.96 -15.95
C THR A 583 6.50 6.22 -17.18
N LYS A 584 6.37 7.48 -17.62
CA LYS A 584 5.64 7.84 -18.86
C LYS A 584 6.22 7.13 -20.08
N ARG A 585 7.57 7.14 -20.23
CA ARG A 585 8.26 6.44 -21.34
C ARG A 585 8.06 4.93 -21.28
N ASN A 586 8.19 4.32 -20.10
CA ASN A 586 8.00 2.89 -19.93
C ASN A 586 6.56 2.46 -20.26
N ARG A 587 5.58 3.18 -19.73
CA ARG A 587 4.16 2.94 -20.03
C ARG A 587 3.87 3.06 -21.54
N SER A 588 4.40 4.07 -22.21
CA SER A 588 4.23 4.25 -23.66
C SER A 588 4.88 3.13 -24.45
N ARG A 589 6.06 2.65 -24.03
CA ARG A 589 6.75 1.50 -24.63
C ARG A 589 5.93 0.22 -24.49
N ILE A 590 5.41 -0.06 -23.29
CA ILE A 590 4.60 -1.26 -23.01
C ILE A 590 3.30 -1.21 -23.82
N LYS A 591 2.58 -0.07 -23.82
CA LYS A 591 1.36 0.10 -24.63
C LYS A 591 1.61 -0.12 -26.12
N LYS A 592 2.72 0.41 -26.65
CA LYS A 592 3.09 0.17 -28.05
C LYS A 592 3.33 -1.31 -28.31
N LYS A 593 4.07 -1.99 -27.42
CA LYS A 593 4.36 -3.42 -27.52
C LYS A 593 3.08 -4.27 -27.46
N ILE A 594 2.13 -3.93 -26.59
CA ILE A 594 0.81 -4.58 -26.52
C ILE A 594 0.09 -4.40 -27.85
N SER A 595 -0.02 -3.17 -28.37
CA SER A 595 -0.67 -2.90 -29.66
C SER A 595 -0.03 -3.65 -30.83
N ASP A 596 1.30 -3.76 -30.85
CA ASP A 596 2.02 -4.49 -31.90
C ASP A 596 1.77 -6.01 -31.79
N LEU A 597 1.73 -6.57 -30.56
CA LEU A 597 1.40 -7.97 -30.31
C LEU A 597 -0.07 -8.30 -30.64
N GLU A 598 -1.01 -7.42 -30.31
CA GLU A 598 -2.44 -7.58 -30.66
C GLU A 598 -2.65 -7.59 -32.18
N LYS A 599 -1.98 -6.70 -32.91
CA LYS A 599 -1.99 -6.70 -34.37
C LYS A 599 -1.40 -8.00 -34.93
N ALA A 600 -0.27 -8.47 -34.40
CA ALA A 600 0.32 -9.74 -34.82
C ALA A 600 -0.65 -10.91 -34.58
N LEU A 601 -1.34 -10.93 -33.42
CA LEU A 601 -2.31 -11.96 -33.10
C LEU A 601 -3.54 -11.90 -34.02
N SER A 602 -4.00 -10.70 -34.39
CA SER A 602 -5.13 -10.54 -35.32
C SER A 602 -4.79 -11.09 -36.72
N ILE A 603 -3.58 -10.82 -37.23
CA ILE A 603 -3.11 -11.34 -38.51
C ILE A 603 -3.04 -12.88 -38.49
N LEU A 604 -2.57 -13.47 -37.37
CA LEU A 604 -2.48 -14.93 -37.23
C LEU A 604 -3.85 -15.61 -37.04
N LYS A 605 -4.86 -14.88 -36.56
CA LYS A 605 -6.24 -15.36 -36.37
C LYS A 605 -7.12 -15.15 -37.58
N GLU A 606 -6.75 -14.27 -38.51
CA GLU A 606 -7.47 -14.18 -39.77
C GLU A 606 -7.38 -15.51 -40.49
N PRO A 607 -8.52 -16.18 -40.82
CA PRO A 607 -8.47 -17.39 -41.63
C PRO A 607 -7.77 -17.01 -42.90
N GLN A 608 -6.63 -17.65 -43.21
CA GLN A 608 -5.99 -17.50 -44.51
C GLN A 608 -7.07 -17.85 -45.52
N SER A 609 -7.64 -16.80 -46.09
CA SER A 609 -8.75 -16.88 -47.02
C SER A 609 -8.41 -17.92 -48.08
N SER A 610 -9.37 -18.74 -48.42
CA SER A 610 -9.38 -19.86 -49.36
C SER A 610 -8.85 -19.56 -50.75
N GLU A 611 -8.29 -18.40 -51.03
CA GLU A 611 -7.64 -18.06 -52.29
C GLU A 611 -6.34 -18.82 -52.55
N TYR A 612 -5.64 -19.27 -51.52
CA TYR A 612 -4.44 -20.15 -51.69
C TYR A 612 -4.81 -21.60 -52.04
N LEU A 613 -6.01 -22.06 -51.68
CA LEU A 613 -6.48 -23.40 -52.06
C LEU A 613 -7.00 -23.48 -53.51
N ALA A 614 -7.29 -22.36 -54.15
CA ALA A 614 -7.80 -22.28 -55.55
C ALA A 614 -6.71 -22.26 -56.61
N VAL A 615 -5.42 -22.20 -56.23
CA VAL A 615 -4.27 -22.24 -57.16
C VAL A 615 -3.63 -23.64 -57.21
N VAL A 616 -4.10 -24.59 -56.40
CA VAL A 616 -3.57 -25.97 -56.30
C VAL A 616 -4.61 -27.04 -56.73
N GLY A 617 -5.73 -26.59 -57.38
CA GLY A 617 -6.72 -27.45 -57.99
C GLY A 617 -6.51 -27.59 -59.49
#